data_8d90e2fa42e164d99182590a6e9c4458
#
_entry.id   8d90e2fa42e164d99182590a6e9c4458
#
_cell.length_a   1.000
_cell.length_b   1.000
_cell.length_c   1.000
_cell.angle_alpha   90.00
_cell.angle_beta   90.00
_cell.angle_gamma   90.00
#
_symmetry.space_group_name_H-M   'P 1'
#
loop_
_entity.id
_entity.type
_entity.pdbx_description
1 polymer ?
#
loop_
_entity_poly.entity_id
_entity_poly.type
_entity_poly.pdbx_seq_one_letter_code
_entity_poly.pdbx_strand_id
1 'polypeptide(L)'
;VFTHIYKEDMAALEETIKWHKQVFGCDYYLEIRRDADYDLSQDAPSGLMIEQEKVNKVLIQKSKEYGVKVVATNDVHYVNPEDLAVYNIQQCILVGKTMEEFDTAPLRFRWLTSKKFMTELFSDYPEAISNTMEIFDKVETYDIHHAPIMPPVSIPEGFKNDTDYLE
;
A
#
# COMPACT_ATOMS: atom_id res chain seq x y z
N VAL A 1 -6.49 2.94 -8.44
CA VAL A 1 -6.43 4.41 -8.38
C VAL A 1 -5.20 4.91 -9.12
N PHE A 2 -3.95 4.59 -8.71
CA PHE A 2 -2.72 4.99 -9.39
C PHE A 2 -2.73 4.69 -10.89
N THR A 3 -3.08 3.44 -11.26
CA THR A 3 -3.13 2.99 -12.67
C THR A 3 -4.04 3.85 -13.54
N HIS A 4 -5.18 4.30 -13.01
CA HIS A 4 -6.10 5.15 -13.76
C HIS A 4 -5.53 6.54 -14.01
N ILE A 5 -4.80 7.10 -13.02
CA ILE A 5 -4.14 8.40 -13.17
C ILE A 5 -3.03 8.34 -14.23
N TYR A 6 -2.19 7.29 -14.20
CA TYR A 6 -1.15 7.06 -15.22
C TYR A 6 -1.70 6.86 -16.63
N LYS A 7 -2.88 6.25 -16.76
CA LYS A 7 -3.56 6.05 -18.04
C LYS A 7 -4.43 7.24 -18.45
N GLU A 8 -4.44 8.30 -17.65
CA GLU A 8 -5.31 9.49 -17.82
C GLU A 8 -6.81 9.15 -17.88
N ASP A 9 -7.19 7.98 -17.34
CA ASP A 9 -8.59 7.53 -17.27
C ASP A 9 -9.27 8.09 -16.02
N MET A 10 -9.64 9.35 -16.08
CA MET A 10 -10.25 10.05 -14.97
C MET A 10 -11.67 9.56 -14.66
N ALA A 11 -12.38 9.02 -15.64
CA ALA A 11 -13.72 8.47 -15.44
C ALA A 11 -13.67 7.19 -14.60
N ALA A 12 -12.76 6.25 -14.93
CA ALA A 12 -12.55 5.04 -14.14
C ALA A 12 -11.98 5.35 -12.74
N LEU A 13 -11.14 6.38 -12.61
CA LEU A 13 -10.68 6.86 -11.30
C LEU A 13 -11.85 7.28 -10.41
N GLU A 14 -12.75 8.11 -10.93
CA GLU A 14 -13.91 8.60 -10.19
C GLU A 14 -14.89 7.50 -9.81
N GLU A 15 -15.16 6.58 -10.73
CA GLU A 15 -16.00 5.42 -10.46
C GLU A 15 -15.40 4.55 -9.33
N THR A 16 -14.09 4.30 -9.39
CA THR A 16 -13.36 3.57 -8.36
C THR A 16 -13.47 4.24 -7.00
N ILE A 17 -13.27 5.56 -6.92
CA ILE A 17 -13.39 6.31 -5.66
C ILE A 17 -14.83 6.25 -5.11
N LYS A 18 -15.82 6.46 -5.96
CA LYS A 18 -17.24 6.40 -5.57
C LYS A 18 -17.62 5.03 -5.01
N TRP A 19 -17.19 3.98 -5.70
CA TRP A 19 -17.47 2.61 -5.29
C TRP A 19 -16.85 2.28 -3.93
N HIS A 20 -15.55 2.57 -3.74
CA HIS A 20 -14.90 2.32 -2.45
C HIS A 20 -15.51 3.16 -1.32
N LYS A 21 -15.84 4.42 -1.58
CA LYS A 21 -16.51 5.27 -0.60
C LYS A 21 -17.90 4.71 -0.22
N GLN A 22 -18.63 4.17 -1.19
CA GLN A 22 -19.94 3.55 -0.93
C GLN A 22 -19.81 2.28 -0.07
N VAL A 23 -18.76 1.46 -0.29
CA VAL A 23 -18.54 0.20 0.42
C VAL A 23 -17.98 0.45 1.82
N PHE A 24 -16.97 1.29 1.95
CA PHE A 24 -16.19 1.46 3.19
C PHE A 24 -16.55 2.73 3.97
N GLY A 25 -17.32 3.64 3.40
CA GLY A 25 -17.76 4.86 4.08
C GLY A 25 -16.61 5.72 4.56
N CYS A 26 -16.56 5.97 5.87
CA CYS A 26 -15.52 6.77 6.53
C CYS A 26 -14.20 6.01 6.75
N ASP A 27 -14.14 4.72 6.45
CA ASP A 27 -12.95 3.89 6.56
C ASP A 27 -12.17 3.79 5.24
N TYR A 28 -12.64 4.49 4.21
CA TYR A 28 -11.93 4.65 2.96
C TYR A 28 -11.05 5.90 2.98
N TYR A 29 -9.76 5.71 2.65
CA TYR A 29 -8.77 6.78 2.56
C TYR A 29 -8.08 6.73 1.19
N LEU A 30 -7.66 7.88 0.70
CA LEU A 30 -6.76 7.99 -0.45
C LEU A 30 -5.33 8.08 0.05
N GLU A 31 -4.46 7.26 -0.50
CA GLU A 31 -3.05 7.22 -0.15
C GLU A 31 -2.27 8.18 -1.02
N ILE A 32 -1.54 9.11 -0.40
CA ILE A 32 -0.49 9.91 -1.05
C ILE A 32 0.87 9.36 -0.61
N ARG A 33 1.79 9.23 -1.57
CA ARG A 33 3.07 8.59 -1.32
C ARG A 33 4.22 9.49 -1.73
N ARG A 34 5.26 9.49 -0.91
CA ARG A 34 6.58 10.02 -1.20
C ARG A 34 7.61 9.01 -0.75
N ASP A 35 8.50 8.59 -1.66
CA ASP A 35 9.63 7.74 -1.29
C ASP A 35 10.69 8.59 -0.58
N ALA A 36 11.54 7.97 0.23
CA ALA A 36 12.48 8.71 1.09
C ALA A 36 13.67 9.34 0.35
N ASP A 37 13.76 9.20 -0.98
CA ASP A 37 14.71 9.94 -1.83
C ASP A 37 14.23 11.37 -2.14
N TYR A 38 13.14 11.78 -1.55
CA TYR A 38 12.74 13.17 -1.57
C TYR A 38 13.76 13.99 -0.80
N ASP A 39 14.93 14.15 -1.41
CA ASP A 39 15.95 15.05 -0.92
C ASP A 39 15.48 16.48 -1.20
N LEU A 40 14.90 17.08 -0.17
CA LEU A 40 14.49 18.49 -0.18
C LEU A 40 15.66 19.44 -0.47
N SER A 41 16.91 18.94 -0.45
CA SER A 41 18.12 19.72 -0.70
C SER A 41 18.59 19.69 -2.15
N GLN A 42 18.01 18.86 -3.01
CA GLN A 42 18.41 18.79 -4.41
C GLN A 42 17.60 19.75 -5.30
N ASP A 43 18.31 20.54 -6.08
CA ASP A 43 17.72 21.49 -7.04
C ASP A 43 16.97 20.83 -8.21
N ALA A 44 17.01 19.49 -8.34
CA ALA A 44 16.34 18.76 -9.40
C ALA A 44 15.75 17.44 -8.89
N PRO A 45 14.43 17.35 -8.70
CA PRO A 45 13.77 16.08 -8.33
C PRO A 45 13.91 15.05 -9.45
N SER A 46 14.02 13.76 -9.09
CA SER A 46 14.02 12.67 -10.06
C SER A 46 12.70 12.62 -10.86
N GLY A 47 12.74 12.05 -12.08
CA GLY A 47 11.54 11.92 -12.91
C GLY A 47 10.40 11.16 -12.20
N LEU A 48 10.74 10.15 -11.39
CA LEU A 48 9.78 9.40 -10.58
C LEU A 48 9.08 10.28 -9.54
N MET A 49 9.82 11.18 -8.89
CA MET A 49 9.24 12.13 -7.93
C MET A 49 8.26 13.09 -8.58
N ILE A 50 8.60 13.60 -9.77
CA ILE A 50 7.72 14.51 -10.52
C ILE A 50 6.40 13.80 -10.84
N GLU A 51 6.45 12.55 -11.27
CA GLU A 51 5.26 11.76 -11.57
C GLU A 51 4.45 11.45 -10.30
N GLN A 52 5.11 11.10 -9.22
CA GLN A 52 4.48 10.84 -7.93
C GLN A 52 3.75 12.09 -7.41
N GLU A 53 4.37 13.26 -7.50
CA GLU A 53 3.73 14.53 -7.13
C GLU A 53 2.54 14.90 -8.02
N LYS A 54 2.57 14.58 -9.31
CA LYS A 54 1.38 14.75 -10.18
C LYS A 54 0.23 13.89 -9.69
N VAL A 55 0.50 12.62 -9.36
CA VAL A 55 -0.50 11.70 -8.82
C VAL A 55 -1.03 12.19 -7.48
N ASN A 56 -0.16 12.59 -6.55
CA ASN A 56 -0.55 13.14 -5.24
C ASN A 56 -1.48 14.36 -5.39
N LYS A 57 -1.16 15.29 -6.26
CA LYS A 57 -2.01 16.48 -6.54
C LYS A 57 -3.41 16.10 -7.03
N VAL A 58 -3.51 15.13 -7.93
CA VAL A 58 -4.81 14.61 -8.41
C VAL A 58 -5.58 13.98 -7.26
N LEU A 59 -4.93 13.14 -6.45
CA LEU A 59 -5.58 12.49 -5.31
C LEU A 59 -6.06 13.50 -4.26
N ILE A 60 -5.28 14.53 -3.96
CA ILE A 60 -5.67 15.60 -3.03
C ILE A 60 -6.86 16.40 -3.57
N GLN A 61 -6.88 16.68 -4.88
CA GLN A 61 -8.03 17.32 -5.51
C GLN A 61 -9.27 16.43 -5.38
N LYS A 62 -9.16 15.14 -5.71
CA LYS A 62 -10.27 14.19 -5.62
C LYS A 62 -10.71 13.93 -4.17
N SER A 63 -9.79 13.95 -3.22
CA SER A 63 -10.09 13.90 -1.78
C SER A 63 -11.07 15.00 -1.37
N LYS A 64 -10.80 16.24 -1.77
CA LYS A 64 -11.68 17.39 -1.50
C LYS A 64 -13.03 17.28 -2.22
N GLU A 65 -13.01 16.86 -3.49
CA GLU A 65 -14.20 16.73 -4.34
C GLU A 65 -15.17 15.67 -3.77
N TYR A 66 -14.63 14.52 -3.35
CA TYR A 66 -15.44 13.40 -2.87
C TYR A 66 -15.55 13.33 -1.34
N GLY A 67 -14.93 14.22 -0.59
CA GLY A 67 -14.92 14.20 0.88
C GLY A 67 -14.33 12.89 1.41
N VAL A 68 -13.21 12.44 0.84
CA VAL A 68 -12.44 11.27 1.28
C VAL A 68 -11.13 11.75 1.87
N LYS A 69 -10.76 11.30 3.06
CA LYS A 69 -9.52 11.70 3.73
C LYS A 69 -8.30 11.14 3.01
N VAL A 70 -7.16 11.82 3.13
CA VAL A 70 -5.87 11.35 2.62
C VAL A 70 -5.00 10.84 3.76
N VAL A 71 -4.14 9.86 3.48
CA VAL A 71 -3.09 9.35 4.37
C VAL A 71 -1.75 9.35 3.66
N ALA A 72 -0.69 9.58 4.42
CA ALA A 72 0.68 9.64 3.91
C ALA A 72 1.42 8.31 4.16
N THR A 73 2.09 7.78 3.14
CA THR A 73 2.92 6.58 3.23
C THR A 73 4.24 6.74 2.48
N ASN A 74 5.18 5.81 2.67
CA ASN A 74 6.45 5.78 1.95
C ASN A 74 6.85 4.41 1.39
N ASP A 75 5.90 3.48 1.25
CA ASP A 75 6.13 2.16 0.63
C ASP A 75 7.32 1.38 1.24
N VAL A 76 7.28 1.15 2.56
CA VAL A 76 8.36 0.49 3.30
C VAL A 76 8.55 -0.97 2.87
N HIS A 77 9.78 -1.33 2.50
CA HIS A 77 10.17 -2.69 2.11
C HIS A 77 11.26 -3.30 2.99
N TYR A 78 12.04 -2.49 3.69
CA TYR A 78 13.10 -2.94 4.61
C TYR A 78 13.26 -1.95 5.77
N VAL A 79 13.96 -2.36 6.83
CA VAL A 79 13.95 -1.61 8.10
C VAL A 79 14.98 -0.48 8.10
N ASN A 80 16.23 -0.76 7.78
CA ASN A 80 17.31 0.24 7.83
C ASN A 80 17.87 0.52 6.43
N PRO A 81 18.41 1.70 6.16
CA PRO A 81 19.03 2.01 4.87
C PRO A 81 20.08 1.00 4.41
N GLU A 82 20.84 0.41 5.36
CA GLU A 82 21.90 -0.58 5.12
C GLU A 82 21.34 -1.91 4.62
N ASP A 83 20.06 -2.23 4.91
CA ASP A 83 19.40 -3.47 4.50
C ASP A 83 19.10 -3.51 3.00
N LEU A 84 19.30 -2.40 2.27
CA LEU A 84 19.11 -2.30 0.82
C LEU A 84 19.88 -3.39 0.07
N ALA A 85 21.11 -3.70 0.48
CA ALA A 85 21.94 -4.71 -0.20
C ALA A 85 21.31 -6.11 -0.10
N VAL A 86 20.77 -6.47 1.06
CA VAL A 86 20.08 -7.75 1.29
C VAL A 86 18.77 -7.79 0.52
N TYR A 87 18.01 -6.69 0.56
CA TYR A 87 16.76 -6.57 -0.18
C TYR A 87 16.96 -6.73 -1.70
N ASN A 88 18.02 -6.11 -2.26
CA ASN A 88 18.36 -6.26 -3.68
C ASN A 88 18.67 -7.71 -4.06
N ILE A 89 19.42 -8.45 -3.20
CA ILE A 89 19.67 -9.88 -3.41
C ILE A 89 18.38 -10.68 -3.43
N GLN A 90 17.48 -10.43 -2.49
CA GLN A 90 16.16 -11.08 -2.47
C GLN A 90 15.36 -10.81 -3.76
N GLN A 91 15.38 -9.57 -4.26
CA GLN A 91 14.69 -9.22 -5.50
C GLN A 91 15.33 -9.92 -6.71
N CYS A 92 16.67 -10.01 -6.77
CA CYS A 92 17.37 -10.76 -7.82
C CYS A 92 16.95 -12.24 -7.83
N ILE A 93 16.89 -12.88 -6.66
CA ILE A 93 16.44 -14.27 -6.52
C ILE A 93 14.99 -14.41 -7.00
N LEU A 94 14.12 -13.49 -6.61
CA LEU A 94 12.69 -13.51 -6.96
C LEU A 94 12.48 -13.46 -8.50
N VAL A 95 13.26 -12.63 -9.20
CA VAL A 95 13.12 -12.45 -10.65
C VAL A 95 14.07 -13.33 -11.49
N GLY A 96 14.91 -14.14 -10.85
CA GLY A 96 15.86 -15.02 -11.52
C GLY A 96 17.00 -14.27 -12.25
N LYS A 97 17.43 -13.12 -11.73
CA LYS A 97 18.50 -12.27 -12.29
C LYS A 97 19.71 -12.20 -11.37
N THR A 98 20.86 -11.86 -11.94
CA THR A 98 22.06 -11.50 -11.17
C THR A 98 21.99 -10.04 -10.70
N MET A 99 22.85 -9.67 -9.75
CA MET A 99 22.95 -8.28 -9.27
C MET A 99 23.41 -7.30 -10.37
N GLU A 100 24.14 -7.79 -11.37
CA GLU A 100 24.62 -6.98 -12.50
C GLU A 100 23.49 -6.68 -13.51
N GLU A 101 22.53 -7.61 -13.63
CA GLU A 101 21.42 -7.52 -14.56
C GLU A 101 20.19 -6.80 -13.97
N PHE A 102 20.20 -6.59 -12.66
CA PHE A 102 19.05 -6.04 -11.94
C PHE A 102 19.23 -4.55 -11.66
N ASP A 103 18.31 -3.73 -12.16
CA ASP A 103 18.27 -2.30 -11.82
C ASP A 103 17.77 -2.11 -10.39
N THR A 104 18.67 -1.73 -9.49
CA THR A 104 18.37 -1.50 -8.07
C THR A 104 17.92 -0.06 -7.76
N ALA A 105 18.02 0.86 -8.72
CA ALA A 105 17.70 2.27 -8.49
C ALA A 105 16.29 2.52 -7.99
N PRO A 106 15.24 1.84 -8.51
CA PRO A 106 13.87 2.03 -8.04
C PRO A 106 13.59 1.54 -6.62
N LEU A 107 14.50 0.74 -6.04
CA LEU A 107 14.34 0.12 -4.73
C LEU A 107 15.02 0.89 -3.61
N ARG A 108 15.80 1.91 -3.93
CA ARG A 108 16.40 2.80 -2.96
C ARG A 108 15.30 3.55 -2.20
N PHE A 109 15.58 3.97 -0.97
CA PHE A 109 14.71 4.87 -0.23
C PHE A 109 13.37 4.26 0.28
N ARG A 110 13.28 2.93 0.36
CA ARG A 110 12.10 2.21 0.86
C ARG A 110 12.29 1.64 2.27
N TRP A 111 13.13 2.27 3.08
CA TRP A 111 13.32 1.87 4.48
C TRP A 111 12.24 2.47 5.38
N LEU A 112 12.13 1.90 6.59
CA LEU A 112 11.22 2.40 7.62
C LEU A 112 11.71 3.75 8.15
N THR A 113 11.03 4.81 7.75
CA THR A 113 11.37 6.18 8.15
C THR A 113 10.82 6.53 9.53
N SER A 114 11.48 7.47 10.21
CA SER A 114 11.01 7.97 11.50
C SER A 114 9.77 8.86 11.36
N LYS A 115 8.98 8.98 12.44
CA LYS A 115 7.85 9.92 12.50
C LYS A 115 8.28 11.35 12.16
N LYS A 116 9.44 11.79 12.67
CA LYS A 116 9.98 13.13 12.39
C LYS A 116 10.20 13.31 10.89
N PHE A 117 10.88 12.35 10.25
CA PHE A 117 11.13 12.38 8.82
C PHE A 117 9.84 12.45 8.00
N MET A 118 8.85 11.61 8.32
CA MET A 118 7.54 11.63 7.64
C MET A 118 6.82 12.97 7.81
N THR A 119 6.89 13.58 9.00
CA THR A 119 6.28 14.89 9.25
C THR A 119 6.96 16.01 8.44
N GLU A 120 8.27 15.96 8.27
CA GLU A 120 9.02 16.90 7.43
C GLU A 120 8.72 16.67 5.94
N LEU A 121 8.70 15.41 5.49
CA LEU A 121 8.44 15.00 4.12
C LEU A 121 7.04 15.42 3.61
N PHE A 122 6.04 15.40 4.48
CA PHE A 122 4.66 15.80 4.19
C PHE A 122 4.25 17.08 4.91
N SER A 123 5.20 18.01 5.13
CA SER A 123 4.93 19.29 5.84
C SER A 123 3.87 20.16 5.13
N ASP A 124 3.70 19.99 3.84
CA ASP A 124 2.65 20.63 3.02
C ASP A 124 1.26 19.96 3.13
N TYR A 125 1.19 18.74 3.70
CA TYR A 125 -0.06 17.98 3.92
C TYR A 125 -0.13 17.38 5.34
N PRO A 126 -0.09 18.19 6.39
CA PRO A 126 -0.02 17.71 7.78
C PRO A 126 -1.23 16.85 8.18
N GLU A 127 -2.38 17.08 7.56
CA GLU A 127 -3.57 16.28 7.75
C GLU A 127 -3.39 14.82 7.28
N ALA A 128 -2.59 14.57 6.24
CA ALA A 128 -2.32 13.22 5.78
C ALA A 128 -1.52 12.42 6.81
N ILE A 129 -0.68 13.07 7.60
CA ILE A 129 0.04 12.45 8.72
C ILE A 129 -0.89 12.23 9.92
N SER A 130 -1.74 13.22 10.27
CA SER A 130 -2.65 13.07 11.41
C SER A 130 -3.71 12.00 11.18
N ASN A 131 -4.17 11.82 9.94
CA ASN A 131 -5.15 10.79 9.58
C ASN A 131 -4.61 9.35 9.76
N THR A 132 -3.29 9.15 9.77
CA THR A 132 -2.71 7.82 10.11
C THR A 132 -3.00 7.43 11.55
N MET A 133 -3.00 8.40 12.47
CA MET A 133 -3.38 8.16 13.87
C MET A 133 -4.88 7.88 14.02
N GLU A 134 -5.72 8.54 13.22
CA GLU A 134 -7.16 8.24 13.20
C GLU A 134 -7.42 6.77 12.82
N ILE A 135 -6.68 6.24 11.84
CA ILE A 135 -6.78 4.81 11.47
C ILE A 135 -6.34 3.94 12.64
N PHE A 136 -5.22 4.27 13.28
CA PHE A 136 -4.72 3.54 14.44
C PHE A 136 -5.76 3.48 15.57
N ASP A 137 -6.40 4.61 15.86
CA ASP A 137 -7.40 4.73 16.94
C ASP A 137 -8.70 3.97 16.63
N LYS A 138 -8.97 3.68 15.36
CA LYS A 138 -10.13 2.85 14.94
C LYS A 138 -9.88 1.35 15.07
N VAL A 139 -8.62 0.92 15.18
CA VAL A 139 -8.29 -0.50 15.25
C VAL A 139 -8.61 -1.03 16.64
N GLU A 140 -9.54 -1.97 16.70
CA GLU A 140 -9.87 -2.70 17.92
C GLU A 140 -9.08 -4.02 18.01
N THR A 141 -8.76 -4.43 19.24
CA THR A 141 -8.12 -5.73 19.47
C THR A 141 -9.16 -6.83 19.28
N TYR A 142 -8.90 -7.75 18.37
CA TYR A 142 -9.74 -8.94 18.16
C TYR A 142 -8.87 -10.17 17.89
N ASP A 143 -9.44 -11.36 18.17
CA ASP A 143 -8.78 -12.62 17.88
C ASP A 143 -9.28 -13.17 16.53
N ILE A 144 -8.35 -13.43 15.64
CA ILE A 144 -8.61 -14.06 14.33
C ILE A 144 -8.43 -15.58 14.37
N HIS A 145 -8.00 -16.13 15.51
CA HIS A 145 -7.82 -17.57 15.65
C HIS A 145 -9.18 -18.24 15.89
N HIS A 146 -9.49 -19.21 15.09
CA HIS A 146 -10.66 -20.07 15.27
C HIS A 146 -10.27 -21.53 15.04
N ALA A 147 -11.10 -22.45 15.49
CA ALA A 147 -10.90 -23.87 15.21
C ALA A 147 -10.87 -24.11 13.69
N PRO A 148 -10.06 -25.05 13.21
CA PRO A 148 -10.04 -25.38 11.78
C PRO A 148 -11.45 -25.70 11.29
N ILE A 149 -11.84 -25.03 10.20
CA ILE A 149 -13.10 -25.29 9.52
C ILE A 149 -12.83 -26.37 8.48
N MET A 150 -13.29 -27.59 8.75
CA MET A 150 -13.23 -28.66 7.78
C MET A 150 -14.31 -28.46 6.73
N PRO A 151 -14.00 -28.55 5.43
CA PRO A 151 -15.02 -28.47 4.39
C PRO A 151 -16.01 -29.63 4.57
N PRO A 152 -17.33 -29.38 4.54
CA PRO A 152 -18.31 -30.44 4.61
C PRO A 152 -18.18 -31.34 3.37
N VAL A 153 -18.02 -32.62 3.58
CA VAL A 153 -18.04 -33.64 2.51
C VAL A 153 -19.43 -34.27 2.49
N SER A 154 -20.08 -34.25 1.33
CA SER A 154 -21.33 -34.96 1.16
C SER A 154 -21.04 -36.46 1.03
N ILE A 155 -21.45 -37.24 2.02
CA ILE A 155 -21.29 -38.69 1.99
C ILE A 155 -22.36 -39.28 1.02
N PRO A 156 -21.98 -40.08 0.02
CA PRO A 156 -22.93 -40.71 -0.88
C PRO A 156 -23.88 -41.65 -0.13
N GLU A 157 -25.07 -41.89 -0.68
CA GLU A 157 -26.00 -42.85 -0.15
C GLU A 157 -25.39 -44.27 -0.13
N GLY A 158 -25.50 -44.96 1.01
CA GLY A 158 -24.94 -46.27 1.22
C GLY A 158 -23.81 -46.33 2.28
N PHE A 159 -23.24 -45.20 2.64
CA PHE A 159 -22.22 -45.11 3.69
C PHE A 159 -22.80 -44.49 4.95
N LYS A 160 -22.33 -44.98 6.14
CA LYS A 160 -22.88 -44.58 7.44
C LYS A 160 -22.23 -43.30 7.98
N ASN A 161 -20.98 -43.08 7.66
CA ASN A 161 -20.17 -41.92 8.11
C ASN A 161 -18.93 -41.78 7.22
N ASP A 162 -18.12 -40.74 7.49
CA ASP A 162 -16.91 -40.40 6.75
C ASP A 162 -15.87 -41.52 6.73
N THR A 163 -15.71 -42.22 7.85
CA THR A 163 -14.77 -43.35 7.99
C THR A 163 -15.18 -44.49 7.10
N ASP A 164 -16.47 -44.85 7.09
CA ASP A 164 -17.04 -45.92 6.26
C ASP A 164 -16.95 -45.58 4.75
N TYR A 165 -16.91 -44.32 4.41
CA TYR A 165 -16.73 -43.83 3.02
C TYR A 165 -15.28 -43.85 2.54
N LEU A 166 -14.32 -43.68 3.51
CA LEU A 166 -12.88 -43.61 3.22
C LEU A 166 -12.18 -44.99 3.26
N GLU A 167 -12.77 -45.99 3.85
CA GLU A 167 -12.30 -47.38 3.84
C GLU A 167 -12.74 -48.14 2.55
#